data_696951cbdc82892f0ceb45fc67ff1739
#
_entry.id   696951cbdc82892f0ceb45fc67ff1739
#
_cell.length_a   1.000
_cell.length_b   1.000
_cell.length_c   1.000
_cell.angle_alpha   90.00
_cell.angle_beta   90.00
_cell.angle_gamma   90.00
#
_symmetry.space_group_name_H-M   'P 1'
#
loop_
_entity.id
_entity.type
_entity.pdbx_description
1 polymer ?
#
loop_
_entity_poly.entity_id
_entity_poly.type
_entity_poly.pdbx_seq_one_letter_code
_entity_poly.pdbx_strand_id
1 'polypeptide(L)'
;MRNLSLPALTAVLVSTAAGAQTAPVQAPYTLQTQPGARSGGGTVNDVALWVNPANPAASRLITADQNNGLFTYALDGGELQAVTEGTSSSVDVLGGFPLAGGTSAALVLSASPTLQGLVPYVMDATADGGGLTRLSPTVAPLDVGVTYGTVRMARGVDGTIQAFGGLAAGGIRQFALTPTDGGVTATPLRDIPAGTVLGLAVDPAYRALYVAQQGQGLYRYGSDADAGITGTQVVGLGDGGLTSVGRIALYEASGTDGYLVASDPNANTFVVFDRRTLGRVGSFQLVQDGGTDAVEQSRGLVAFSGALGTAFPEGLFVAHDGMSSSTLGDNLKLTSWGNVARAFSPPLIIAQQQADAGTDGGTGQDGGGGGVIKPGDQNPIGSGGGTDDDSGCGCTSTSVPAVATLGLLAMALLGRRRRG
;
A
#
# COMPACT_ATOMS: atom_id res chain seq x y z
N MET A 1 6.05 15.24 74.46
CA MET A 1 5.53 15.19 73.08
C MET A 1 6.73 15.16 72.16
N ARG A 2 7.01 13.97 71.60
CA ARG A 2 8.17 13.80 70.69
C ARG A 2 7.64 13.87 69.25
N ASN A 3 8.07 14.87 68.50
CA ASN A 3 7.79 15.01 67.08
C ASN A 3 8.67 14.02 66.29
N LEU A 4 8.06 13.04 65.66
CA LEU A 4 8.69 12.20 64.64
C LEU A 4 8.52 12.91 63.29
N SER A 5 9.61 13.40 62.72
CA SER A 5 9.69 13.86 61.31
C SER A 5 10.00 12.66 60.44
N LEU A 6 9.07 12.30 59.50
CA LEU A 6 9.31 11.35 58.42
C LEU A 6 10.15 12.04 57.30
N PRO A 7 11.18 11.39 56.78
CA PRO A 7 11.87 11.89 55.57
C PRO A 7 11.02 11.61 54.35
N ALA A 8 10.82 12.65 53.53
CA ALA A 8 10.20 12.56 52.20
C ALA A 8 11.18 11.84 51.26
N LEU A 9 10.78 10.69 50.74
CA LEU A 9 11.52 9.97 49.70
C LEU A 9 11.20 10.60 48.35
N THR A 10 12.13 11.40 47.82
CA THR A 10 12.03 11.98 46.47
C THR A 10 12.45 10.91 45.48
N ALA A 11 11.48 10.32 44.74
CA ALA A 11 11.76 9.44 43.63
C ALA A 11 12.24 10.29 42.43
N VAL A 12 13.50 10.16 42.08
CA VAL A 12 14.05 10.73 40.84
C VAL A 12 13.67 9.79 39.69
N LEU A 13 12.69 10.18 38.89
CA LEU A 13 12.40 9.57 37.60
C LEU A 13 13.53 9.92 36.63
N VAL A 14 14.47 9.01 36.43
CA VAL A 14 15.45 9.08 35.35
C VAL A 14 14.71 8.68 34.08
N SER A 15 14.25 9.66 33.31
CA SER A 15 13.83 9.45 31.93
C SER A 15 15.09 9.18 31.10
N THR A 16 15.33 7.94 30.73
CA THR A 16 16.31 7.60 29.70
C THR A 16 15.74 8.11 28.37
N ALA A 17 16.20 9.28 27.92
CA ALA A 17 16.02 9.68 26.54
C ALA A 17 16.69 8.59 25.69
N ALA A 18 15.91 7.83 24.93
CA ALA A 18 16.45 6.96 23.89
C ALA A 18 17.20 7.87 22.92
N GLY A 19 18.53 7.83 22.96
CA GLY A 19 19.37 8.60 22.05
C GLY A 19 19.04 8.20 20.64
N ALA A 20 18.70 9.16 19.78
CA ALA A 20 18.47 8.89 18.37
C ALA A 20 19.72 8.22 17.78
N GLN A 21 19.52 7.07 17.14
CA GLN A 21 20.58 6.31 16.52
C GLN A 21 21.30 7.17 15.49
N THR A 22 22.62 7.33 15.61
CA THR A 22 23.41 8.24 14.79
C THR A 22 23.93 7.60 13.50
N ALA A 23 24.16 6.28 13.51
CA ALA A 23 24.61 5.52 12.33
C ALA A 23 23.50 4.61 11.80
N PRO A 24 23.42 4.35 10.48
CA PRO A 24 22.46 3.41 9.94
C PRO A 24 22.74 2.00 10.44
N VAL A 25 21.68 1.25 10.80
CA VAL A 25 21.79 -0.20 11.03
C VAL A 25 21.77 -0.94 9.70
N GLN A 26 22.31 -2.14 9.68
CA GLN A 26 22.23 -3.01 8.52
C GLN A 26 21.06 -3.99 8.67
N ALA A 27 20.16 -3.99 7.70
CA ALA A 27 19.07 -4.95 7.60
C ALA A 27 19.32 -5.86 6.40
N PRO A 28 19.27 -7.20 6.57
CA PRO A 28 19.52 -8.11 5.45
C PRO A 28 18.33 -8.15 4.48
N TYR A 29 18.60 -8.11 3.18
CA TYR A 29 17.59 -8.53 2.20
C TYR A 29 17.72 -10.04 1.92
N THR A 30 16.59 -10.67 1.63
CA THR A 30 16.50 -12.12 1.48
C THR A 30 16.33 -12.56 0.03
N LEU A 31 15.76 -11.69 -0.79
CA LEU A 31 15.47 -11.95 -2.21
C LEU A 31 15.77 -10.71 -3.04
N GLN A 32 16.00 -10.94 -4.32
CA GLN A 32 16.08 -9.87 -5.32
C GLN A 32 15.37 -10.32 -6.60
N THR A 33 14.80 -9.34 -7.31
CA THR A 33 14.29 -9.61 -8.65
C THR A 33 15.44 -9.85 -9.63
N GLN A 34 15.15 -10.55 -10.71
CA GLN A 34 16.08 -10.56 -11.82
C GLN A 34 16.29 -9.13 -12.32
N PRO A 35 17.55 -8.76 -12.67
CA PRO A 35 17.78 -7.44 -13.25
C PRO A 35 17.02 -7.33 -14.56
N GLY A 36 16.41 -6.19 -14.77
CA GLY A 36 15.86 -5.89 -16.08
C GLY A 36 16.98 -5.78 -17.11
N ALA A 37 17.36 -6.88 -17.75
CA ALA A 37 18.25 -6.87 -18.91
C ALA A 37 17.53 -6.22 -20.09
N ARG A 38 17.28 -4.90 -19.98
CA ARG A 38 16.53 -4.13 -20.96
C ARG A 38 17.46 -3.16 -21.70
N SER A 39 17.13 -2.91 -22.95
CA SER A 39 17.87 -1.94 -23.76
C SER A 39 17.80 -0.56 -23.09
N GLY A 40 18.94 -0.01 -22.70
CA GLY A 40 19.03 1.33 -22.15
C GLY A 40 19.48 1.45 -20.69
N GLY A 41 19.81 0.33 -20.04
CA GLY A 41 20.22 0.32 -18.63
C GLY A 41 19.04 0.40 -17.66
N GLY A 42 19.33 0.33 -16.39
CA GLY A 42 18.34 0.37 -15.33
C GLY A 42 17.63 1.71 -15.22
N THR A 43 16.33 1.68 -15.31
CA THR A 43 15.47 2.87 -15.32
C THR A 43 14.21 2.69 -14.49
N VAL A 44 14.20 1.72 -13.58
CA VAL A 44 13.13 1.58 -12.60
C VAL A 44 13.10 2.80 -11.69
N ASN A 45 11.96 3.44 -11.62
CA ASN A 45 11.78 4.70 -10.91
C ASN A 45 10.79 4.63 -9.74
N ASP A 46 9.92 3.64 -9.75
CA ASP A 46 8.93 3.43 -8.68
C ASP A 46 8.50 1.96 -8.61
N VAL A 47 7.94 1.57 -7.48
CA VAL A 47 7.38 0.25 -7.24
C VAL A 47 6.13 0.35 -6.38
N ALA A 48 5.12 -0.44 -6.71
CA ALA A 48 3.90 -0.62 -5.93
C ALA A 48 3.70 -2.11 -5.62
N LEU A 49 3.01 -2.39 -4.51
CA LEU A 49 2.62 -3.73 -4.10
C LEU A 49 1.11 -3.91 -4.31
N TRP A 50 0.74 -4.83 -5.17
CA TRP A 50 -0.62 -5.35 -5.20
C TRP A 50 -0.73 -6.56 -4.28
N VAL A 51 -1.62 -6.47 -3.29
CA VAL A 51 -1.93 -7.59 -2.40
C VAL A 51 -3.08 -8.38 -3.00
N ASN A 52 -2.84 -9.65 -3.28
CA ASN A 52 -3.89 -10.54 -3.76
C ASN A 52 -4.83 -10.90 -2.61
N PRO A 53 -6.11 -10.49 -2.64
CA PRO A 53 -7.03 -10.74 -1.54
C PRO A 53 -7.43 -12.22 -1.40
N ALA A 54 -7.34 -12.99 -2.48
CA ALA A 54 -7.66 -14.43 -2.48
C ALA A 54 -6.49 -15.30 -2.01
N ASN A 55 -5.25 -14.86 -2.27
CA ASN A 55 -4.03 -15.57 -1.90
C ASN A 55 -2.88 -14.57 -1.70
N PRO A 56 -2.66 -14.07 -0.48
CA PRO A 56 -1.60 -13.08 -0.22
C PRO A 56 -0.19 -13.52 -0.65
N ALA A 57 0.11 -14.81 -0.68
CA ALA A 57 1.37 -15.32 -1.19
C ALA A 57 1.53 -15.15 -2.72
N ALA A 58 0.42 -14.98 -3.45
CA ALA A 58 0.40 -14.69 -4.89
C ALA A 58 0.30 -13.18 -5.20
N SER A 59 0.62 -12.31 -4.24
CA SER A 59 0.75 -10.87 -4.44
C SER A 59 1.85 -10.53 -5.46
N ARG A 60 1.79 -9.32 -6.02
CA ARG A 60 2.69 -8.89 -7.09
C ARG A 60 3.34 -7.55 -6.77
N LEU A 61 4.59 -7.41 -7.16
CA LEU A 61 5.23 -6.11 -7.29
C LEU A 61 4.98 -5.59 -8.71
N ILE A 62 4.68 -4.31 -8.83
CA ILE A 62 4.51 -3.62 -10.10
C ILE A 62 5.55 -2.51 -10.16
N THR A 63 6.45 -2.54 -11.11
CA THR A 63 7.47 -1.49 -11.30
C THR A 63 7.11 -0.55 -12.42
N ALA A 64 7.45 0.72 -12.23
CA ALA A 64 7.44 1.74 -13.25
C ALA A 64 8.85 1.93 -13.80
N ASP A 65 9.04 1.70 -15.09
CA ASP A 65 10.31 1.86 -15.79
C ASP A 65 10.19 3.03 -16.77
N GLN A 66 11.09 4.00 -16.64
CA GLN A 66 11.08 5.24 -17.41
C GLN A 66 11.28 5.04 -18.91
N ASN A 67 11.87 3.94 -19.32
CA ASN A 67 12.17 3.65 -20.72
C ASN A 67 11.31 2.52 -21.29
N ASN A 68 10.81 1.62 -20.43
CA ASN A 68 10.27 0.35 -20.91
C ASN A 68 8.82 0.08 -20.49
N GLY A 69 8.20 0.89 -19.61
CA GLY A 69 6.79 0.74 -19.21
C GLY A 69 6.58 0.13 -17.82
N LEU A 70 5.66 -0.83 -17.70
CA LEU A 70 5.35 -1.49 -16.43
C LEU A 70 5.78 -2.95 -16.48
N PHE A 71 6.26 -3.45 -15.34
CA PHE A 71 6.62 -4.86 -15.18
C PHE A 71 6.04 -5.39 -13.88
N THR A 72 5.59 -6.64 -13.91
CA THR A 72 5.10 -7.31 -12.71
C THR A 72 6.03 -8.44 -12.31
N TYR A 73 6.23 -8.60 -11.00
CA TYR A 73 7.08 -9.63 -10.42
C TYR A 73 6.32 -10.41 -9.35
N ALA A 74 6.57 -11.69 -9.26
CA ALA A 74 6.19 -12.48 -8.09
C ALA A 74 7.04 -12.11 -6.88
N LEU A 75 6.59 -12.50 -5.68
CA LEU A 75 7.31 -12.23 -4.45
C LEU A 75 8.60 -13.05 -4.30
N ASP A 76 8.82 -14.04 -5.15
CA ASP A 76 10.10 -14.79 -5.27
C ASP A 76 11.12 -14.10 -6.19
N GLY A 77 10.74 -12.95 -6.79
CA GLY A 77 11.58 -12.15 -7.67
C GLY A 77 11.46 -12.49 -9.16
N GLY A 78 10.69 -13.50 -9.53
CA GLY A 78 10.45 -13.87 -10.93
C GLY A 78 9.62 -12.82 -11.68
N GLU A 79 10.04 -12.39 -12.87
CA GLU A 79 9.24 -11.55 -13.75
C GLU A 79 8.08 -12.34 -14.35
N LEU A 80 6.89 -11.73 -14.34
CA LEU A 80 5.65 -12.37 -14.78
C LEU A 80 5.08 -11.73 -16.03
N GLN A 81 5.15 -10.41 -16.13
CA GLN A 81 4.55 -9.68 -17.26
C GLN A 81 5.33 -8.38 -17.53
N ALA A 82 5.42 -8.04 -18.81
CA ALA A 82 5.86 -6.74 -19.30
C ALA A 82 4.73 -6.07 -20.06
N VAL A 83 4.44 -4.80 -19.73
CA VAL A 83 3.49 -3.93 -20.43
C VAL A 83 4.26 -2.75 -20.98
N THR A 84 4.58 -2.81 -22.26
CA THR A 84 5.50 -1.88 -22.93
C THR A 84 4.78 -0.79 -23.73
N GLU A 85 3.53 -0.51 -23.40
CA GLU A 85 2.74 0.56 -24.01
C GLU A 85 3.09 1.93 -23.43
N GLY A 86 4.22 2.47 -23.83
CA GLY A 86 4.73 3.74 -23.34
C GLY A 86 5.67 3.56 -22.14
N THR A 87 6.16 4.68 -21.65
CA THR A 87 7.07 4.74 -20.50
C THR A 87 6.29 5.01 -19.21
N SER A 88 6.87 4.68 -18.06
CA SER A 88 6.24 4.92 -16.76
C SER A 88 7.22 5.54 -15.78
N SER A 89 6.87 6.68 -15.18
CA SER A 89 7.67 7.35 -14.16
C SER A 89 7.27 6.99 -12.73
N SER A 90 6.02 6.55 -12.54
CA SER A 90 5.51 6.15 -11.23
C SER A 90 4.31 5.24 -11.41
N VAL A 91 4.06 4.40 -10.43
CA VAL A 91 2.91 3.48 -10.39
C VAL A 91 2.36 3.40 -8.98
N ASP A 92 1.04 3.27 -8.88
CA ASP A 92 0.38 2.97 -7.63
C ASP A 92 -0.80 2.02 -7.85
N VAL A 93 -1.20 1.30 -6.80
CA VAL A 93 -2.28 0.32 -6.85
C VAL A 93 -3.23 0.47 -5.67
N LEU A 94 -4.53 0.48 -5.95
CA LEU A 94 -5.58 0.56 -4.93
C LEU A 94 -6.57 -0.59 -5.12
N GLY A 95 -6.62 -1.48 -4.13
CA GLY A 95 -7.57 -2.60 -4.11
C GLY A 95 -9.02 -2.17 -3.91
N GLY A 96 -9.95 -3.02 -4.34
CA GLY A 96 -11.37 -2.82 -4.12
C GLY A 96 -11.97 -1.63 -4.88
N PHE A 97 -11.42 -1.27 -6.04
CA PHE A 97 -12.02 -0.27 -6.92
C PHE A 97 -13.30 -0.84 -7.54
N PRO A 98 -14.46 -0.17 -7.41
CA PRO A 98 -15.68 -0.67 -7.99
C PRO A 98 -15.63 -0.53 -9.53
N LEU A 99 -15.92 -1.60 -10.22
CA LEU A 99 -16.08 -1.61 -11.68
C LEU A 99 -17.56 -1.66 -12.07
N ALA A 100 -17.85 -1.36 -13.34
CA ALA A 100 -19.19 -1.56 -13.88
C ALA A 100 -19.65 -3.01 -13.67
N GLY A 101 -20.97 -3.19 -13.43
CA GLY A 101 -21.54 -4.52 -13.17
C GLY A 101 -21.40 -5.05 -11.74
N GLY A 102 -20.94 -4.21 -10.79
CA GLY A 102 -20.91 -4.57 -9.36
C GLY A 102 -19.72 -5.45 -8.95
N THR A 103 -18.77 -5.67 -9.84
CA THR A 103 -17.48 -6.30 -9.52
C THR A 103 -16.49 -5.28 -8.97
N SER A 104 -15.49 -5.75 -8.24
CA SER A 104 -14.38 -4.90 -7.80
C SER A 104 -13.05 -5.49 -8.25
N ALA A 105 -12.09 -4.62 -8.57
CA ALA A 105 -10.74 -5.01 -8.94
C ALA A 105 -9.71 -4.13 -8.21
N ALA A 106 -8.44 -4.40 -8.40
CA ALA A 106 -7.41 -3.45 -8.04
C ALA A 106 -7.17 -2.50 -9.22
N LEU A 107 -7.42 -1.21 -8.99
CA LEU A 107 -7.06 -0.15 -9.94
C LEU A 107 -5.56 0.13 -9.83
N VAL A 108 -4.89 0.17 -10.96
CA VAL A 108 -3.48 0.57 -11.07
C VAL A 108 -3.40 1.84 -11.91
N LEU A 109 -2.75 2.87 -11.39
CA LEU A 109 -2.46 4.09 -12.14
C LEU A 109 -0.97 4.18 -12.43
N SER A 110 -0.64 4.40 -13.70
CA SER A 110 0.72 4.67 -14.17
C SER A 110 0.84 6.13 -14.62
N ALA A 111 1.80 6.85 -14.08
CA ALA A 111 2.18 8.15 -14.62
C ALA A 111 3.05 7.93 -15.85
N SER A 112 2.52 8.23 -17.04
CA SER A 112 3.21 7.97 -18.30
C SER A 112 3.64 9.27 -19.00
N PRO A 113 4.95 9.55 -19.07
CA PRO A 113 5.45 10.71 -19.79
C PRO A 113 5.17 10.66 -21.30
N THR A 114 5.26 9.49 -21.93
CA THR A 114 5.03 9.36 -23.38
C THR A 114 3.56 9.43 -23.75
N LEU A 115 2.67 8.90 -22.91
CA LEU A 115 1.22 8.98 -23.12
C LEU A 115 0.61 10.27 -22.55
N GLN A 116 1.41 11.06 -21.82
CA GLN A 116 1.05 12.37 -21.26
C GLN A 116 -0.24 12.32 -20.45
N GLY A 117 -0.17 11.67 -19.29
CA GLY A 117 -1.30 11.53 -18.36
C GLY A 117 -1.12 10.39 -17.38
N LEU A 118 -2.19 10.10 -16.63
CA LEU A 118 -2.30 8.95 -15.77
C LEU A 118 -3.03 7.83 -16.51
N VAL A 119 -2.36 6.70 -16.71
CA VAL A 119 -2.90 5.57 -17.48
C VAL A 119 -3.48 4.54 -16.52
N PRO A 120 -4.79 4.23 -16.61
CA PRO A 120 -5.44 3.28 -15.75
C PRO A 120 -5.31 1.84 -16.27
N TYR A 121 -5.00 0.94 -15.36
CA TYR A 121 -5.01 -0.52 -15.54
C TYR A 121 -5.80 -1.17 -14.41
N VAL A 122 -6.14 -2.43 -14.59
CA VAL A 122 -6.66 -3.30 -13.54
C VAL A 122 -5.76 -4.50 -13.36
N MET A 123 -5.67 -4.96 -12.12
CA MET A 123 -5.05 -6.24 -11.78
C MET A 123 -6.16 -7.24 -11.48
N ASP A 124 -6.20 -8.32 -12.24
CA ASP A 124 -7.15 -9.40 -12.03
C ASP A 124 -6.75 -10.25 -10.82
N ALA A 125 -7.67 -10.39 -9.87
CA ALA A 125 -7.49 -11.24 -8.70
C ALA A 125 -7.83 -12.70 -9.03
N THR A 126 -7.04 -13.36 -9.88
CA THR A 126 -7.15 -14.81 -10.06
C THR A 126 -6.33 -15.56 -9.02
N ALA A 127 -6.67 -16.81 -8.73
CA ALA A 127 -5.93 -17.65 -7.77
C ALA A 127 -4.45 -17.80 -8.14
N ASP A 128 -4.14 -17.74 -9.42
CA ASP A 128 -2.78 -17.84 -9.97
C ASP A 128 -2.05 -16.49 -10.04
N GLY A 129 -2.68 -15.41 -9.51
CA GLY A 129 -2.09 -14.11 -9.36
C GLY A 129 -2.28 -13.14 -10.52
N GLY A 130 -3.18 -13.42 -11.46
CA GLY A 130 -3.68 -12.48 -12.45
C GLY A 130 -2.65 -11.70 -13.27
N GLY A 131 -3.15 -10.94 -14.22
CA GLY A 131 -2.38 -10.06 -15.09
C GLY A 131 -2.77 -8.60 -14.94
N LEU A 132 -1.86 -7.73 -15.31
CA LEU A 132 -2.10 -6.30 -15.45
C LEU A 132 -2.69 -6.04 -16.84
N THR A 133 -3.91 -5.51 -16.88
CA THR A 133 -4.61 -5.22 -18.13
C THR A 133 -4.98 -3.75 -18.17
N ARG A 134 -4.74 -3.09 -19.29
CA ARG A 134 -5.19 -1.70 -19.48
C ARG A 134 -6.71 -1.64 -19.39
N LEU A 135 -7.24 -0.72 -18.60
CA LEU A 135 -8.66 -0.69 -18.27
C LEU A 135 -9.54 -0.43 -19.51
N SER A 136 -9.04 0.31 -20.49
CA SER A 136 -9.63 0.39 -21.83
C SER A 136 -8.57 0.84 -22.81
N PRO A 137 -8.30 0.09 -23.89
CA PRO A 137 -7.28 0.45 -24.87
C PRO A 137 -7.67 1.69 -25.70
N THR A 138 -8.93 2.09 -25.70
CA THR A 138 -9.45 3.24 -26.45
C THR A 138 -9.65 4.49 -25.60
N VAL A 139 -9.54 4.36 -24.25
CA VAL A 139 -9.66 5.51 -23.34
C VAL A 139 -8.31 6.22 -23.28
N ALA A 140 -8.32 7.51 -23.55
CA ALA A 140 -7.17 8.37 -23.36
C ALA A 140 -6.71 8.29 -21.89
N PRO A 141 -5.43 8.57 -21.61
CA PRO A 141 -4.98 8.76 -20.24
C PRO A 141 -5.85 9.78 -19.51
N LEU A 142 -5.97 9.64 -18.21
CA LEU A 142 -6.62 10.65 -17.38
C LEU A 142 -5.78 11.92 -17.39
N ASP A 143 -6.45 13.08 -17.45
CA ASP A 143 -5.79 14.41 -17.54
C ASP A 143 -4.78 14.50 -18.69
N VAL A 144 -5.26 14.26 -19.89
CA VAL A 144 -4.46 14.19 -21.12
C VAL A 144 -3.66 15.47 -21.36
N GLY A 145 -2.43 15.33 -21.80
CA GLY A 145 -1.53 16.43 -22.10
C GLY A 145 -0.73 16.94 -20.91
N VAL A 146 -0.86 16.30 -19.75
CA VAL A 146 -0.13 16.64 -18.53
C VAL A 146 0.90 15.56 -18.19
N THR A 147 2.13 15.97 -17.90
CA THR A 147 3.20 15.05 -17.49
C THR A 147 3.28 14.97 -15.97
N TYR A 148 3.15 13.75 -15.44
CA TYR A 148 3.29 13.43 -14.04
C TYR A 148 4.61 12.70 -13.77
N GLY A 149 5.29 13.09 -12.69
CA GLY A 149 6.50 12.42 -12.19
C GLY A 149 6.19 11.34 -11.15
N THR A 150 5.07 11.48 -10.44
CA THR A 150 4.65 10.54 -9.40
C THR A 150 3.14 10.50 -9.28
N VAL A 151 2.60 9.39 -8.78
CA VAL A 151 1.17 9.19 -8.50
C VAL A 151 0.99 8.38 -7.22
N ARG A 152 -0.04 8.71 -6.43
CA ARG A 152 -0.55 7.89 -5.32
C ARG A 152 -2.06 7.98 -5.28
N MET A 153 -2.69 6.88 -4.86
CA MET A 153 -4.13 6.77 -4.66
C MET A 153 -4.44 6.53 -3.19
N ALA A 154 -5.60 6.97 -2.76
CA ALA A 154 -6.11 6.68 -1.42
C ALA A 154 -7.64 6.70 -1.39
N ARG A 155 -8.21 6.13 -0.33
CA ARG A 155 -9.60 6.34 0.02
C ARG A 155 -9.69 7.51 1.00
N GLY A 156 -10.54 8.48 0.68
CA GLY A 156 -10.92 9.52 1.61
C GLY A 156 -11.72 8.95 2.78
N VAL A 157 -11.85 9.72 3.84
CA VAL A 157 -12.66 9.34 5.02
C VAL A 157 -14.14 9.16 4.69
N ASP A 158 -14.61 9.78 3.64
CA ASP A 158 -15.97 9.67 3.08
C ASP A 158 -16.14 8.48 2.11
N GLY A 159 -15.08 7.67 1.93
CA GLY A 159 -15.06 6.54 1.01
C GLY A 159 -14.78 6.91 -0.45
N THR A 160 -14.64 8.19 -0.80
CA THR A 160 -14.24 8.61 -2.15
C THR A 160 -12.85 8.07 -2.50
N ILE A 161 -12.67 7.69 -3.75
CA ILE A 161 -11.36 7.28 -4.24
C ILE A 161 -10.69 8.49 -4.86
N GLN A 162 -9.48 8.76 -4.40
CA GLN A 162 -8.72 9.94 -4.78
C GLN A 162 -7.37 9.54 -5.38
N ALA A 163 -6.87 10.35 -6.30
CA ALA A 163 -5.52 10.26 -6.80
C ALA A 163 -4.80 11.59 -6.62
N PHE A 164 -3.51 11.52 -6.31
CA PHE A 164 -2.59 12.65 -6.20
C PHE A 164 -1.49 12.47 -7.24
N GLY A 165 -1.46 13.34 -8.22
CA GLY A 165 -0.44 13.34 -9.27
C GLY A 165 0.56 14.46 -9.03
N GLY A 166 1.83 14.13 -8.78
CA GLY A 166 2.93 15.12 -8.73
C GLY A 166 3.31 15.51 -10.15
N LEU A 167 3.12 16.79 -10.47
CA LEU A 167 3.41 17.34 -11.79
C LEU A 167 4.92 17.40 -12.04
N ALA A 168 5.37 17.04 -13.24
CA ALA A 168 6.77 17.12 -13.61
C ALA A 168 7.31 18.57 -13.55
N ALA A 169 6.44 19.55 -13.77
CA ALA A 169 6.75 20.97 -13.66
C ALA A 169 6.73 21.52 -12.22
N GLY A 170 6.41 20.67 -11.24
CA GLY A 170 6.18 21.05 -9.84
C GLY A 170 4.69 21.23 -9.53
N GLY A 171 4.34 21.04 -8.25
CA GLY A 171 2.96 21.01 -7.78
C GLY A 171 2.34 19.62 -7.78
N ILE A 172 1.13 19.53 -7.21
CA ILE A 172 0.37 18.29 -7.12
C ILE A 172 -1.06 18.58 -7.55
N ARG A 173 -1.63 17.73 -8.40
CA ARG A 173 -3.05 17.76 -8.74
C ARG A 173 -3.78 16.62 -8.05
N GLN A 174 -4.83 16.93 -7.32
CA GLN A 174 -5.69 15.97 -6.65
C GLN A 174 -6.95 15.75 -7.49
N PHE A 175 -7.37 14.48 -7.59
CA PHE A 175 -8.54 14.05 -8.34
C PHE A 175 -9.49 13.23 -7.48
N ALA A 176 -10.77 13.30 -7.77
CA ALA A 176 -11.72 12.24 -7.48
C ALA A 176 -11.73 11.24 -8.64
N LEU A 177 -11.61 9.95 -8.33
CA LEU A 177 -11.72 8.87 -9.31
C LEU A 177 -13.10 8.24 -9.21
N THR A 178 -13.83 8.24 -10.32
CA THR A 178 -15.18 7.69 -10.40
C THR A 178 -15.21 6.57 -11.43
N PRO A 179 -15.73 5.39 -11.06
CA PRO A 179 -15.93 4.30 -12.02
C PRO A 179 -16.96 4.70 -13.07
N THR A 180 -16.73 4.28 -14.30
CA THR A 180 -17.64 4.45 -15.42
C THR A 180 -17.88 3.10 -16.10
N ASP A 181 -18.82 3.05 -17.02
CA ASP A 181 -19.09 1.84 -17.81
C ASP A 181 -17.85 1.54 -18.68
N GLY A 182 -17.08 0.54 -18.25
CA GLY A 182 -15.84 0.10 -18.91
C GLY A 182 -14.59 0.91 -18.58
N GLY A 183 -14.59 1.81 -17.58
CA GLY A 183 -13.41 2.61 -17.29
C GLY A 183 -13.42 3.36 -15.96
N VAL A 184 -12.61 4.41 -15.91
CA VAL A 184 -12.51 5.35 -14.80
C VAL A 184 -12.39 6.78 -15.34
N THR A 185 -13.01 7.73 -14.66
CA THR A 185 -12.83 9.16 -14.90
C THR A 185 -12.12 9.80 -13.72
N ALA A 186 -11.34 10.84 -13.98
CA ALA A 186 -10.69 11.67 -12.98
C ALA A 186 -11.24 13.11 -13.05
N THR A 187 -11.85 13.54 -11.96
CA THR A 187 -12.34 14.91 -11.82
C THR A 187 -11.35 15.68 -10.96
N PRO A 188 -10.72 16.75 -11.45
CA PRO A 188 -9.82 17.58 -10.67
C PRO A 188 -10.56 18.18 -9.47
N LEU A 189 -9.95 18.10 -8.28
CA LEU A 189 -10.47 18.66 -7.04
C LEU A 189 -9.74 19.95 -6.67
N ARG A 190 -8.41 19.92 -6.71
CA ARG A 190 -7.55 21.07 -6.42
C ARG A 190 -6.14 20.87 -6.94
N ASP A 191 -5.45 21.99 -7.17
CA ASP A 191 -4.01 22.04 -7.39
C ASP A 191 -3.32 22.54 -6.13
N ILE A 192 -2.28 21.83 -5.69
CA ILE A 192 -1.51 22.12 -4.48
C ILE A 192 -0.12 22.60 -4.90
N PRO A 193 0.28 23.83 -4.56
CA PRO A 193 1.61 24.33 -4.84
C PRO A 193 2.67 23.50 -4.10
N ALA A 194 3.65 23.00 -4.83
CA ALA A 194 4.79 22.26 -4.29
C ALA A 194 5.99 22.44 -5.25
N GLY A 195 7.19 22.17 -4.76
CA GLY A 195 8.36 22.02 -5.64
C GLY A 195 8.27 20.75 -6.49
N THR A 196 9.39 20.33 -7.07
CA THR A 196 9.45 19.03 -7.77
C THR A 196 9.18 17.90 -6.79
N VAL A 197 8.13 17.12 -7.06
CA VAL A 197 7.67 16.04 -6.20
C VAL A 197 8.36 14.73 -6.61
N LEU A 198 9.10 14.15 -5.67
CA LEU A 198 9.81 12.88 -5.86
C LEU A 198 9.04 11.70 -5.29
N GLY A 199 8.27 11.90 -4.23
CA GLY A 199 7.50 10.85 -3.57
C GLY A 199 6.25 11.40 -2.90
N LEU A 200 5.21 10.58 -2.86
CA LEU A 200 3.95 10.85 -2.20
C LEU A 200 3.60 9.67 -1.29
N ALA A 201 3.02 9.95 -0.13
CA ALA A 201 2.36 8.96 0.71
C ALA A 201 1.11 9.59 1.33
N VAL A 202 0.00 8.86 1.31
CA VAL A 202 -1.25 9.32 1.91
C VAL A 202 -1.48 8.54 3.20
N ASP A 203 -1.75 9.26 4.27
CA ASP A 203 -2.08 8.70 5.57
C ASP A 203 -3.54 9.02 5.92
N PRO A 204 -4.46 8.06 5.74
CA PRO A 204 -5.87 8.28 6.01
C PRO A 204 -6.15 8.54 7.49
N ALA A 205 -5.42 7.89 8.41
CA ALA A 205 -5.62 8.04 9.84
C ALA A 205 -5.32 9.46 10.34
N TYR A 206 -4.34 10.10 9.72
CA TYR A 206 -3.96 11.48 10.03
C TYR A 206 -4.49 12.50 9.02
N ARG A 207 -5.30 12.07 8.05
CA ARG A 207 -5.81 12.91 6.94
C ARG A 207 -4.68 13.74 6.33
N ALA A 208 -3.53 13.09 6.08
CA ALA A 208 -2.29 13.73 5.68
C ALA A 208 -1.81 13.22 4.32
N LEU A 209 -1.30 14.14 3.52
CA LEU A 209 -0.51 13.87 2.33
C LEU A 209 0.94 14.26 2.64
N TYR A 210 1.81 13.27 2.71
CA TYR A 210 3.25 13.49 2.83
C TYR A 210 3.87 13.59 1.44
N VAL A 211 4.77 14.55 1.29
CA VAL A 211 5.36 14.92 0.00
C VAL A 211 6.88 15.05 0.15
N ALA A 212 7.62 14.22 -0.56
CA ALA A 212 9.07 14.38 -0.71
C ALA A 212 9.34 15.39 -1.83
N GLN A 213 9.90 16.55 -1.48
CA GLN A 213 10.22 17.62 -2.42
C GLN A 213 11.73 17.68 -2.66
N GLN A 214 12.11 17.64 -3.93
CA GLN A 214 13.51 17.68 -4.35
C GLN A 214 14.24 18.90 -3.79
N GLY A 215 15.39 18.66 -3.15
CA GLY A 215 16.22 19.72 -2.60
C GLY A 215 15.65 20.42 -1.35
N GLN A 216 14.50 19.95 -0.82
CA GLN A 216 13.86 20.59 0.33
C GLN A 216 13.60 19.62 1.50
N GLY A 217 13.23 18.37 1.26
CA GLY A 217 12.89 17.39 2.29
C GLY A 217 11.43 16.97 2.28
N LEU A 218 10.86 16.74 3.48
CA LEU A 218 9.50 16.24 3.63
C LEU A 218 8.53 17.34 4.04
N TYR A 219 7.39 17.37 3.37
CA TYR A 219 6.27 18.27 3.66
C TYR A 219 5.02 17.48 4.00
N ARG A 220 4.17 18.07 4.82
CA ARG A 220 2.84 17.56 5.14
C ARG A 220 1.79 18.56 4.68
N TYR A 221 0.79 18.04 3.96
CA TYR A 221 -0.44 18.72 3.55
C TYR A 221 -1.65 17.96 4.10
N GLY A 222 -2.81 18.56 4.10
CA GLY A 222 -4.06 17.81 4.30
C GLY A 222 -4.38 16.97 3.05
N SER A 223 -4.91 15.77 3.23
CA SER A 223 -5.29 14.88 2.12
C SER A 223 -6.72 15.06 1.63
N ASP A 224 -7.59 15.71 2.41
CA ASP A 224 -8.99 15.91 2.02
C ASP A 224 -9.13 16.93 0.90
N ALA A 225 -10.19 16.78 0.11
CA ALA A 225 -10.45 17.66 -1.03
C ALA A 225 -10.66 19.15 -0.63
N ASP A 226 -11.21 19.38 0.55
CA ASP A 226 -11.47 20.71 1.13
C ASP A 226 -10.34 21.21 2.03
N ALA A 227 -9.28 20.42 2.24
CA ALA A 227 -8.12 20.88 2.99
C ALA A 227 -7.41 22.02 2.23
N GLY A 228 -6.81 22.94 2.97
CA GLY A 228 -6.03 24.04 2.38
C GLY A 228 -4.88 23.53 1.51
N ILE A 229 -4.33 24.42 0.68
CA ILE A 229 -3.24 24.13 -0.24
C ILE A 229 -1.84 24.42 0.36
N THR A 230 -1.78 24.83 1.62
CA THR A 230 -0.52 25.17 2.30
C THR A 230 0.07 23.94 2.95
N GLY A 231 1.32 23.62 2.59
CA GLY A 231 2.12 22.57 3.22
C GLY A 231 3.01 23.11 4.33
N THR A 232 3.29 22.24 5.29
CA THR A 232 4.28 22.50 6.35
C THR A 232 5.47 21.59 6.14
N GLN A 233 6.68 22.14 6.08
CA GLN A 233 7.89 21.34 6.10
C GLN A 233 8.02 20.65 7.45
N VAL A 234 8.10 19.32 7.44
CA VAL A 234 8.17 18.51 8.66
C VAL A 234 9.57 17.95 8.89
N VAL A 235 10.35 17.78 7.82
CA VAL A 235 11.77 17.41 7.88
C VAL A 235 12.51 18.16 6.78
N GLY A 236 13.48 18.99 7.14
CA GLY A 236 14.38 19.64 6.19
C GLY A 236 15.56 18.74 5.80
N LEU A 237 16.22 19.03 4.68
CA LEU A 237 17.49 18.39 4.36
C LEU A 237 18.55 18.86 5.36
N GLY A 238 19.36 17.92 5.85
CA GLY A 238 20.30 18.14 6.96
C GLY A 238 19.66 17.89 8.33
N ASP A 239 18.35 18.07 8.46
CA ASP A 239 17.61 17.75 9.67
C ASP A 239 17.15 16.29 9.64
N GLY A 240 17.00 15.67 10.79
CA GLY A 240 16.50 14.29 10.87
C GLY A 240 17.35 13.25 10.12
N GLY A 241 18.57 13.60 9.67
CA GLY A 241 19.50 12.69 9.01
C GLY A 241 19.23 12.44 7.54
N LEU A 242 18.39 13.22 6.86
CA LEU A 242 18.22 13.21 5.41
C LEU A 242 19.27 14.11 4.75
N THR A 243 20.10 13.56 3.88
CA THR A 243 21.02 14.33 3.02
C THR A 243 20.42 14.64 1.65
N SER A 244 19.55 13.77 1.22
CA SER A 244 18.66 13.92 0.07
C SER A 244 17.33 13.21 0.36
N VAL A 245 16.35 13.38 -0.51
CA VAL A 245 15.09 12.64 -0.40
C VAL A 245 14.73 12.05 -1.76
N GLY A 246 14.31 10.80 -1.76
CA GLY A 246 13.74 10.12 -2.92
C GLY A 246 12.27 9.80 -2.70
N ARG A 247 11.90 8.53 -2.77
CA ARG A 247 10.55 8.05 -2.51
C ARG A 247 10.28 7.92 -1.01
N ILE A 248 9.00 7.92 -0.68
CA ILE A 248 8.52 7.69 0.68
C ILE A 248 7.44 6.61 0.69
N ALA A 249 7.40 5.84 1.76
CA ALA A 249 6.36 4.85 2.00
C ALA A 249 5.86 4.94 3.44
N LEU A 250 4.59 4.62 3.63
CA LEU A 250 3.97 4.53 4.93
C LEU A 250 3.92 3.06 5.37
N TYR A 251 4.47 2.76 6.55
CA TYR A 251 4.26 1.50 7.25
C TYR A 251 3.20 1.69 8.32
N GLU A 252 2.04 1.07 8.12
CA GLU A 252 0.90 1.15 9.03
C GLU A 252 0.89 -0.07 9.92
N ALA A 253 1.38 0.08 11.18
CA ALA A 253 1.44 -1.05 12.10
C ALA A 253 0.08 -1.37 12.72
N SER A 254 -0.58 -0.37 13.30
CA SER A 254 -1.94 -0.48 13.83
C SER A 254 -2.54 0.91 14.03
N GLY A 255 -3.81 1.10 13.73
CA GLY A 255 -4.50 2.38 13.95
C GLY A 255 -3.67 3.59 13.50
N THR A 256 -3.12 4.33 14.47
CA THR A 256 -2.26 5.50 14.24
C THR A 256 -0.76 5.23 14.40
N ASP A 257 -0.38 4.00 14.77
CA ASP A 257 1.01 3.63 14.97
C ASP A 257 1.66 3.17 13.67
N GLY A 258 2.95 3.36 13.55
CA GLY A 258 3.72 2.99 12.38
C GLY A 258 4.83 3.98 12.07
N TYR A 259 5.24 4.00 10.81
CA TYR A 259 6.39 4.78 10.38
C TYR A 259 6.18 5.38 8.99
N LEU A 260 6.74 6.57 8.79
CA LEU A 260 7.03 7.10 7.47
C LEU A 260 8.49 6.77 7.17
N VAL A 261 8.75 6.05 6.08
CA VAL A 261 10.09 5.68 5.64
C VAL A 261 10.43 6.49 4.39
N ALA A 262 11.59 7.15 4.41
CA ALA A 262 12.08 7.92 3.28
C ALA A 262 13.41 7.35 2.79
N SER A 263 13.56 7.15 1.48
CA SER A 263 14.87 6.86 0.91
C SER A 263 15.75 8.11 0.86
N ASP A 264 17.02 7.94 1.19
CA ASP A 264 18.08 8.94 1.00
C ASP A 264 19.08 8.40 -0.04
N PRO A 265 18.88 8.69 -1.34
CA PRO A 265 19.72 8.16 -2.40
C PRO A 265 21.18 8.56 -2.31
N ASN A 266 21.49 9.73 -1.75
CA ASN A 266 22.88 10.19 -1.59
C ASN A 266 23.62 9.45 -0.48
N ALA A 267 22.92 9.07 0.59
CA ALA A 267 23.47 8.31 1.70
C ALA A 267 23.32 6.79 1.54
N ASN A 268 22.59 6.33 0.52
CA ASN A 268 22.25 4.92 0.31
C ASN A 268 21.55 4.29 1.55
N THR A 269 20.65 5.07 2.18
CA THR A 269 19.96 4.67 3.40
C THR A 269 18.46 4.92 3.32
N PHE A 270 17.74 4.32 4.27
CA PHE A 270 16.32 4.58 4.51
C PHE A 270 16.17 5.17 5.91
N VAL A 271 15.60 6.36 5.99
CA VAL A 271 15.37 7.07 7.25
C VAL A 271 13.95 6.80 7.72
N VAL A 272 13.82 6.40 8.98
CA VAL A 272 12.56 6.01 9.62
C VAL A 272 12.11 7.14 10.54
N PHE A 273 10.89 7.62 10.32
CA PHE A 273 10.22 8.61 11.15
C PHE A 273 9.00 7.98 11.82
N ASP A 274 8.80 8.28 13.09
CA ASP A 274 7.58 7.89 13.80
C ASP A 274 6.34 8.51 13.12
N ARG A 275 5.34 7.71 12.82
CA ARG A 275 4.15 8.13 12.07
C ARG A 275 3.35 9.23 12.75
N ARG A 276 3.34 9.24 14.09
CA ARG A 276 2.56 10.17 14.91
C ARG A 276 3.24 11.51 15.07
N THR A 277 4.52 11.48 15.38
CA THR A 277 5.29 12.68 15.75
C THR A 277 6.14 13.23 14.63
N LEU A 278 6.42 12.43 13.60
CA LEU A 278 7.40 12.65 12.54
C LEU A 278 8.82 12.87 13.06
N GLY A 279 9.04 12.49 14.33
CA GLY A 279 10.37 12.43 14.94
C GLY A 279 11.20 11.32 14.29
N ARG A 280 12.48 11.58 14.05
CA ARG A 280 13.41 10.57 13.56
C ARG A 280 13.58 9.45 14.58
N VAL A 281 13.36 8.21 14.15
CA VAL A 281 13.63 7.00 14.93
C VAL A 281 15.06 6.52 14.68
N GLY A 282 15.45 6.47 13.42
CA GLY A 282 16.79 6.04 13.03
C GLY A 282 16.88 5.89 11.51
N SER A 283 17.92 5.20 11.05
CA SER A 283 18.08 4.87 9.64
C SER A 283 18.68 3.47 9.49
N PHE A 284 18.42 2.84 8.35
CA PHE A 284 19.01 1.55 8.00
C PHE A 284 19.50 1.53 6.56
N GLN A 285 20.42 0.62 6.30
CA GLN A 285 20.90 0.25 4.98
C GLN A 285 20.45 -1.18 4.70
N LEU A 286 19.92 -1.42 3.52
CA LEU A 286 19.54 -2.76 3.10
C LEU A 286 20.74 -3.42 2.42
N VAL A 287 21.22 -4.53 2.99
CA VAL A 287 22.45 -5.21 2.56
C VAL A 287 22.17 -6.68 2.29
N GLN A 288 23.02 -7.32 1.48
CA GLN A 288 22.94 -8.76 1.27
C GLN A 288 23.28 -9.50 2.57
N ASP A 289 22.53 -10.55 2.90
CA ASP A 289 22.84 -11.40 4.05
C ASP A 289 24.20 -12.05 3.88
N GLY A 290 25.14 -11.73 4.78
CA GLY A 290 26.52 -12.20 4.72
C GLY A 290 27.34 -11.70 3.52
N GLY A 291 26.80 -10.79 2.71
CA GLY A 291 27.43 -10.24 1.51
C GLY A 291 27.88 -8.80 1.63
N THR A 292 28.42 -8.28 0.54
CA THR A 292 28.90 -6.89 0.42
C THR A 292 28.00 -6.02 -0.46
N ASP A 293 27.01 -6.61 -1.14
CA ASP A 293 26.07 -5.88 -1.98
C ASP A 293 25.05 -5.12 -1.11
N ALA A 294 24.88 -3.85 -1.35
CA ALA A 294 23.95 -2.98 -0.63
C ALA A 294 23.07 -2.26 -1.62
N VAL A 295 21.87 -1.89 -1.18
CA VAL A 295 20.98 -1.03 -1.98
C VAL A 295 21.60 0.34 -2.13
N GLU A 296 21.75 0.77 -3.37
CA GLU A 296 22.29 2.08 -3.72
C GLU A 296 21.32 2.87 -4.59
N GLN A 297 21.32 4.20 -4.44
CA GLN A 297 20.54 5.14 -5.25
C GLN A 297 19.05 4.79 -5.38
N SER A 298 18.45 4.33 -4.27
CA SER A 298 17.07 3.86 -4.26
C SER A 298 16.06 4.94 -4.66
N ARG A 299 15.24 4.65 -5.68
CA ARG A 299 14.19 5.54 -6.19
C ARG A 299 12.77 5.02 -5.92
N GLY A 300 12.60 3.74 -5.61
CA GLY A 300 11.31 3.13 -5.31
C GLY A 300 11.36 2.36 -4.02
N LEU A 301 10.30 2.44 -3.20
CA LEU A 301 10.18 1.63 -2.00
C LEU A 301 8.74 1.31 -1.65
N VAL A 302 8.56 0.16 -0.99
CA VAL A 302 7.30 -0.30 -0.39
C VAL A 302 7.58 -0.68 1.05
N ALA A 303 6.69 -0.30 1.96
CA ALA A 303 6.63 -0.79 3.33
C ALA A 303 5.21 -1.29 3.60
N PHE A 304 5.06 -2.57 3.85
CA PHE A 304 3.75 -3.22 4.02
C PHE A 304 3.74 -4.05 5.29
N SER A 305 2.64 -3.96 6.06
CA SER A 305 2.53 -4.56 7.39
C SER A 305 1.82 -5.91 7.42
N GLY A 306 1.04 -6.24 6.39
CA GLY A 306 0.29 -7.49 6.34
C GLY A 306 1.15 -8.70 5.97
N ALA A 307 0.69 -9.91 6.35
CA ALA A 307 1.34 -11.14 5.93
C ALA A 307 1.16 -11.40 4.44
N LEU A 308 2.23 -11.84 3.77
CA LEU A 308 2.23 -12.25 2.38
C LEU A 308 2.68 -13.72 2.27
N GLY A 309 1.93 -14.60 2.94
CA GLY A 309 2.26 -16.03 3.04
C GLY A 309 3.47 -16.31 3.93
N THR A 310 4.04 -17.49 3.77
CA THR A 310 5.17 -17.96 4.59
C THR A 310 6.49 -17.27 4.28
N ALA A 311 6.63 -16.67 3.10
CA ALA A 311 7.85 -15.95 2.73
C ALA A 311 8.00 -14.62 3.49
N PHE A 312 6.89 -13.92 3.70
CA PHE A 312 6.87 -12.61 4.38
C PHE A 312 5.76 -12.58 5.43
N PRO A 313 5.87 -13.37 6.51
CA PRO A 313 4.82 -13.47 7.53
C PRO A 313 4.67 -12.21 8.37
N GLU A 314 5.67 -11.35 8.44
CA GLU A 314 5.69 -10.12 9.25
C GLU A 314 5.68 -8.85 8.39
N GLY A 315 5.07 -8.93 7.22
CA GLY A 315 5.07 -7.83 6.26
C GLY A 315 6.31 -7.81 5.35
N LEU A 316 6.35 -6.82 4.49
CA LEU A 316 7.34 -6.72 3.41
C LEU A 316 7.96 -5.33 3.37
N PHE A 317 9.27 -5.27 3.16
CA PHE A 317 9.97 -4.08 2.71
C PHE A 317 10.63 -4.36 1.36
N VAL A 318 10.41 -3.48 0.40
CA VAL A 318 11.02 -3.54 -0.94
C VAL A 318 11.75 -2.24 -1.20
N ALA A 319 12.95 -2.34 -1.74
CA ALA A 319 13.70 -1.20 -2.21
C ALA A 319 14.21 -1.42 -3.64
N HIS A 320 14.11 -0.38 -4.46
CA HIS A 320 14.81 -0.31 -5.73
C HIS A 320 16.31 -0.15 -5.47
N ASP A 321 17.12 -0.93 -6.14
CA ASP A 321 18.57 -0.83 -6.16
C ASP A 321 19.02 -0.34 -7.54
N GLY A 322 19.48 0.90 -7.61
CA GLY A 322 19.85 1.57 -8.85
C GLY A 322 21.26 1.26 -9.33
N MET A 323 22.05 0.52 -8.53
CA MET A 323 23.43 0.16 -8.87
C MET A 323 23.78 -1.25 -8.39
N SER A 324 22.99 -2.25 -8.82
CA SER A 324 23.31 -3.64 -8.45
C SER A 324 24.70 -4.04 -8.96
N SER A 325 25.57 -4.40 -8.02
CA SER A 325 26.97 -4.84 -8.33
C SER A 325 27.03 -6.16 -9.08
N SER A 326 25.97 -6.97 -8.99
CA SER A 326 25.93 -8.30 -9.60
C SER A 326 25.50 -8.30 -11.06
N THR A 327 24.98 -7.17 -11.59
CA THR A 327 24.40 -7.11 -12.92
C THR A 327 24.34 -5.69 -13.45
N LEU A 328 24.36 -5.57 -14.76
CA LEU A 328 24.28 -4.29 -15.48
C LEU A 328 22.83 -3.76 -15.53
N GLY A 329 22.16 -3.63 -14.39
CA GLY A 329 20.79 -3.11 -14.38
C GLY A 329 20.20 -2.97 -12.99
N ASP A 330 19.12 -2.19 -12.88
CA ASP A 330 18.35 -2.02 -11.67
C ASP A 330 17.62 -3.31 -11.32
N ASN A 331 17.47 -3.56 -10.04
CA ASN A 331 16.57 -4.59 -9.55
C ASN A 331 15.83 -4.13 -8.28
N LEU A 332 15.00 -5.00 -7.75
CA LEU A 332 14.38 -4.80 -6.45
C LEU A 332 15.00 -5.76 -5.44
N LYS A 333 15.26 -5.27 -4.24
CA LYS A 333 15.66 -6.06 -3.08
C LYS A 333 14.47 -6.18 -2.14
N LEU A 334 14.17 -7.41 -1.71
CA LEU A 334 13.02 -7.74 -0.88
C LEU A 334 13.49 -8.31 0.46
N THR A 335 12.84 -7.89 1.54
CA THR A 335 13.04 -8.45 2.88
C THR A 335 11.75 -8.39 3.69
N SER A 336 11.63 -9.26 4.71
CA SER A 336 10.56 -9.12 5.69
C SER A 336 10.74 -7.81 6.46
N TRP A 337 9.63 -7.09 6.72
CA TRP A 337 9.68 -5.95 7.63
C TRP A 337 10.23 -6.34 9.01
N GLY A 338 9.96 -7.55 9.47
CA GLY A 338 10.54 -8.08 10.71
C GLY A 338 12.07 -8.05 10.74
N ASN A 339 12.75 -8.30 9.61
CA ASN A 339 14.22 -8.21 9.53
C ASN A 339 14.67 -6.75 9.70
N VAL A 340 13.98 -5.80 9.05
CA VAL A 340 14.25 -4.38 9.24
C VAL A 340 14.03 -3.98 10.69
N ALA A 341 12.89 -4.36 11.27
CA ALA A 341 12.51 -3.98 12.62
C ALA A 341 13.51 -4.46 13.68
N ARG A 342 13.95 -5.70 13.57
CA ARG A 342 14.89 -6.32 14.52
C ARG A 342 16.33 -5.82 14.40
N ALA A 343 16.67 -5.15 13.31
CA ALA A 343 17.97 -4.49 13.17
C ALA A 343 18.12 -3.28 14.09
N PHE A 344 17.02 -2.70 14.56
CA PHE A 344 17.02 -1.57 15.49
C PHE A 344 17.07 -1.99 16.95
N SER A 345 17.59 -1.11 17.81
CA SER A 345 17.58 -1.30 19.27
C SER A 345 17.12 0.00 19.96
N PRO A 346 15.90 0.03 20.56
CA PRO A 346 14.92 -1.06 20.58
C PRO A 346 14.38 -1.39 19.18
N PRO A 347 13.84 -2.60 18.96
CA PRO A 347 13.25 -2.97 17.67
C PRO A 347 12.09 -2.06 17.28
N LEU A 348 11.90 -1.87 15.97
CA LEU A 348 10.72 -1.18 15.47
C LEU A 348 9.45 -2.02 15.70
N ILE A 349 8.30 -1.37 15.63
CA ILE A 349 7.00 -2.04 15.72
C ILE A 349 6.84 -2.98 14.52
N ILE A 350 6.45 -4.23 14.82
CA ILE A 350 5.96 -5.18 13.83
C ILE A 350 4.45 -5.26 14.05
N ALA A 351 3.65 -5.06 13.01
CA ALA A 351 2.20 -5.19 13.10
C ALA A 351 1.84 -6.59 13.61
N GLN A 352 1.04 -6.63 14.66
CA GLN A 352 0.51 -7.89 15.13
C GLN A 352 -0.52 -8.37 14.11
N GLN A 353 -0.27 -9.51 13.52
CA GLN A 353 -1.27 -10.14 12.68
C GLN A 353 -2.41 -10.58 13.60
N GLN A 354 -3.61 -10.11 13.31
CA GLN A 354 -4.81 -10.64 13.89
C GLN A 354 -4.87 -12.10 13.43
N ALA A 355 -4.59 -13.03 14.34
CA ALA A 355 -4.82 -14.44 14.07
C ALA A 355 -6.28 -14.51 13.64
N ASP A 356 -6.54 -14.97 12.41
CA ASP A 356 -7.88 -15.30 11.99
C ASP A 356 -8.48 -16.14 13.11
N ALA A 357 -9.55 -15.62 13.71
CA ALA A 357 -10.33 -16.39 14.66
C ALA A 357 -10.91 -17.55 13.85
N GLY A 358 -10.12 -18.63 13.79
CA GLY A 358 -10.54 -19.87 13.20
C GLY A 358 -11.90 -20.19 13.78
N THR A 359 -12.86 -20.39 12.92
CA THR A 359 -14.14 -21.03 13.24
C THR A 359 -13.80 -22.37 13.88
N ASP A 360 -13.61 -22.34 15.22
CA ASP A 360 -13.49 -23.54 16.01
C ASP A 360 -14.90 -24.17 16.06
N GLY A 361 -15.12 -25.06 15.13
CA GLY A 361 -16.24 -25.99 15.16
C GLY A 361 -16.03 -26.97 16.31
N GLY A 362 -16.15 -26.50 17.55
CA GLY A 362 -16.12 -27.34 18.72
C GLY A 362 -17.32 -28.26 18.75
N THR A 363 -17.11 -29.50 18.32
CA THR A 363 -17.98 -30.63 18.69
C THR A 363 -17.81 -30.83 20.19
N GLY A 364 -18.90 -30.54 20.92
CA GLY A 364 -18.99 -30.82 22.33
C GLY A 364 -18.79 -32.30 22.67
N GLN A 365 -18.04 -32.57 23.70
CA GLN A 365 -18.18 -33.80 24.45
C GLN A 365 -18.08 -33.48 25.94
N ASP A 366 -19.14 -33.94 26.60
CA ASP A 366 -19.43 -33.82 28.06
C ASP A 366 -18.35 -34.34 28.97
N GLY A 367 -18.28 -33.76 30.16
CA GLY A 367 -17.55 -34.37 31.29
C GLY A 367 -17.46 -33.51 32.54
N GLY A 368 -18.53 -33.44 33.26
CA GLY A 368 -18.76 -33.55 34.72
C GLY A 368 -17.85 -32.86 35.73
N GLY A 369 -18.49 -32.14 36.67
CA GLY A 369 -18.15 -32.26 38.09
C GLY A 369 -17.90 -30.99 38.87
N GLY A 370 -18.88 -30.57 39.70
CA GLY A 370 -18.71 -30.02 41.06
C GLY A 370 -18.43 -28.51 41.15
N GLY A 371 -19.33 -27.71 41.55
CA GLY A 371 -19.99 -27.54 42.81
C GLY A 371 -19.46 -26.32 43.55
N VAL A 372 -20.29 -25.40 43.94
CA VAL A 372 -20.52 -24.79 45.24
C VAL A 372 -20.82 -23.28 45.23
N ILE A 373 -22.14 -22.96 45.36
CA ILE A 373 -22.88 -22.06 46.27
C ILE A 373 -22.68 -20.52 46.17
N LYS A 374 -23.88 -19.93 46.00
CA LYS A 374 -24.41 -18.58 46.31
C LYS A 374 -24.23 -18.10 47.75
N PRO A 375 -24.68 -16.90 48.19
CA PRO A 375 -26.03 -16.34 47.98
C PRO A 375 -26.21 -14.82 47.89
N GLY A 376 -27.45 -14.43 47.57
CA GLY A 376 -28.19 -13.26 48.09
C GLY A 376 -28.70 -12.33 47.01
N ASP A 377 -29.92 -12.48 46.60
CA ASP A 377 -31.24 -11.88 46.91
C ASP A 377 -31.40 -10.48 46.28
N GLN A 378 -32.48 -10.07 45.65
CA GLN A 378 -33.93 -10.28 45.77
C GLN A 378 -34.66 -9.75 44.54
N ASN A 379 -35.73 -10.43 44.21
CA ASN A 379 -36.88 -10.03 43.38
C ASN A 379 -37.76 -8.96 44.10
N PRO A 380 -38.82 -8.36 43.59
CA PRO A 380 -39.85 -9.01 42.77
C PRO A 380 -40.73 -8.16 41.81
N ILE A 381 -41.55 -8.83 41.03
CA ILE A 381 -43.00 -8.64 40.71
C ILE A 381 -43.39 -7.83 39.44
N GLY A 382 -44.21 -8.51 38.63
CA GLY A 382 -45.33 -7.99 37.88
C GLY A 382 -45.56 -8.59 36.50
N SER A 383 -46.16 -9.67 36.42
CA SER A 383 -47.50 -10.12 35.94
C SER A 383 -47.90 -9.74 34.53
N GLY A 384 -48.30 -10.76 33.80
CA GLY A 384 -49.46 -10.71 32.89
C GLY A 384 -49.27 -11.34 31.54
N GLY A 385 -49.69 -12.56 31.40
CA GLY A 385 -50.80 -13.07 30.59
C GLY A 385 -50.50 -13.35 29.13
N GLY A 386 -50.47 -14.61 28.82
CA GLY A 386 -51.41 -15.41 28.01
C GLY A 386 -51.18 -15.30 26.53
N THR A 387 -51.14 -16.29 25.83
CA THR A 387 -51.77 -17.47 25.38
C THR A 387 -51.14 -18.01 24.11
N ASP A 388 -51.05 -19.30 24.08
CA ASP A 388 -50.87 -20.28 23.05
C ASP A 388 -51.26 -19.90 21.61
N ASP A 389 -50.52 -20.38 20.62
CA ASP A 389 -50.95 -21.43 19.71
C ASP A 389 -49.88 -21.80 18.68
N ASP A 390 -49.74 -23.00 18.58
CA ASP A 390 -49.30 -24.15 17.81
C ASP A 390 -49.27 -23.99 16.27
N SER A 391 -48.49 -24.90 15.70
CA SER A 391 -48.45 -25.39 14.29
C SER A 391 -47.59 -24.59 13.32
N GLY A 392 -46.67 -25.16 12.59
CA GLY A 392 -46.51 -26.50 12.07
C GLY A 392 -45.73 -26.41 10.75
N CYS A 393 -44.84 -27.34 10.54
CA CYS A 393 -44.19 -27.82 9.32
C CYS A 393 -44.56 -27.25 7.95
N GLY A 394 -43.56 -27.14 7.10
CA GLY A 394 -43.77 -27.08 5.66
C GLY A 394 -42.52 -26.88 4.82
N CYS A 395 -41.71 -27.92 4.66
CA CYS A 395 -40.80 -28.04 3.50
C CYS A 395 -41.60 -28.12 2.19
N THR A 396 -41.24 -27.31 1.22
CA THR A 396 -41.41 -27.71 -0.19
C THR A 396 -40.34 -27.09 -1.06
N SER A 397 -39.52 -27.97 -1.57
CA SER A 397 -38.67 -27.80 -2.76
C SER A 397 -39.57 -27.75 -4.01
N THR A 398 -39.30 -26.81 -4.91
CA THR A 398 -39.70 -26.99 -6.32
C THR A 398 -38.59 -26.54 -7.24
N SER A 399 -38.14 -27.50 -8.00
CA SER A 399 -37.22 -27.44 -9.10
C SER A 399 -37.91 -27.06 -10.41
N VAL A 400 -37.18 -26.29 -11.27
CA VAL A 400 -37.06 -26.35 -12.76
C VAL A 400 -38.27 -25.88 -13.60
N PRO A 401 -38.09 -25.39 -14.86
CA PRO A 401 -37.05 -25.78 -15.84
C PRO A 401 -36.43 -24.67 -16.70
N ALA A 402 -35.33 -25.04 -17.33
CA ALA A 402 -34.68 -24.40 -18.45
C ALA A 402 -35.59 -24.33 -19.70
N VAL A 403 -35.53 -23.21 -20.41
CA VAL A 403 -35.94 -23.11 -21.81
C VAL A 403 -34.79 -22.60 -22.63
N ALA A 404 -34.29 -23.50 -23.46
CA ALA A 404 -33.41 -23.19 -24.57
C ALA A 404 -34.22 -22.59 -25.70
N THR A 405 -33.75 -21.51 -26.29
CA THR A 405 -34.20 -21.10 -27.63
C THR A 405 -33.01 -20.82 -28.50
N LEU A 406 -32.80 -21.71 -29.46
CA LEU A 406 -32.02 -21.53 -30.68
C LEU A 406 -32.70 -20.50 -31.60
N GLY A 407 -31.92 -19.72 -32.32
CA GLY A 407 -32.37 -18.93 -33.47
C GLY A 407 -31.19 -18.31 -34.17
N LEU A 408 -30.55 -19.02 -35.00
CA LEU A 408 -30.32 -18.98 -36.43
C LEU A 408 -30.14 -17.58 -37.09
N LEU A 409 -28.94 -17.41 -37.53
CA LEU A 409 -28.42 -17.10 -38.88
C LEU A 409 -29.14 -16.01 -39.71
N ALA A 410 -28.41 -14.95 -40.09
CA ALA A 410 -28.51 -14.42 -41.45
C ALA A 410 -27.17 -13.77 -41.83
N MET A 411 -26.48 -14.41 -42.76
CA MET A 411 -25.47 -13.84 -43.66
C MET A 411 -26.08 -12.80 -44.59
N ALA A 412 -25.41 -11.74 -44.83
CA ALA A 412 -25.51 -10.98 -46.07
C ALA A 412 -24.13 -10.47 -46.51
N LEU A 413 -23.56 -11.17 -47.44
CA LEU A 413 -22.55 -10.74 -48.39
C LEU A 413 -23.17 -9.75 -49.41
N LEU A 414 -22.39 -8.79 -49.83
CA LEU A 414 -22.34 -8.10 -51.14
C LEU A 414 -21.83 -6.67 -50.86
N GLY A 415 -20.83 -6.10 -51.48
CA GLY A 415 -20.18 -6.37 -52.74
C GLY A 415 -19.20 -5.21 -53.03
N ARG A 416 -18.15 -5.60 -53.64
CA ARG A 416 -17.17 -4.85 -54.40
C ARG A 416 -17.62 -3.53 -55.02
N ARG A 417 -16.77 -2.48 -54.97
CA ARG A 417 -16.24 -1.89 -56.21
C ARG A 417 -15.06 -0.95 -55.95
N ARG A 418 -14.02 -1.16 -56.73
CA ARG A 418 -12.88 -0.28 -57.04
C ARG A 418 -13.31 1.00 -57.74
N ARG A 419 -12.55 2.07 -57.55
CA ARG A 419 -11.95 3.00 -58.52
C ARG A 419 -11.64 4.30 -57.80
N GLY A 420 -10.42 4.68 -57.97
CA GLY A 420 -9.77 5.85 -58.41
C GLY A 420 -8.46 6.06 -57.68
#